data_793a00b67e3eaf7639cecd8c6b898f1c
#
_entry.id   793a00b67e3eaf7639cecd8c6b898f1c
#
_cell.length_a   1.000
_cell.length_b   1.000
_cell.length_c   1.000
_cell.angle_alpha   90.00
_cell.angle_beta   90.00
_cell.angle_gamma   90.00
#
_symmetry.space_group_name_H-M   'P 1'
#
loop_
_entity.id
_entity.type
_entity.pdbx_description
1 polymer ?
#
loop_
_entity_poly.entity_id
_entity_poly.type
_entity_poly.pdbx_seq_one_letter_code
_entity_poly.pdbx_strand_id
1 'polypeptide(L)'
;RGNQVYGQVSGAIGGSNNVYGNTNGNSVAIGNGNNIGSNADPVRNAIAIGTQNNIDADYTIHIGRGLDEMATAGGEYVMVGRNNDINNDYDLSLLDCSFIVGASDQGAAANRRNAIVVTNKSTAGNESNVILPGVGKYRNYADDTAAAAGGVPLYGLYHNAGEIRIRIV
;
A
#
# COMPACT_ATOMS: atom_id res chain seq x y z
N ARG A 1 -12.61 -7.99 -21.97
CA ARG A 1 -12.44 -9.34 -21.41
C ARG A 1 -13.40 -9.50 -20.24
N GLY A 2 -13.94 -10.74 -20.02
CA GLY A 2 -14.79 -11.05 -18.87
C GLY A 2 -13.98 -11.29 -17.59
N ASN A 3 -14.69 -11.37 -16.48
CA ASN A 3 -14.10 -11.80 -15.22
C ASN A 3 -13.75 -13.30 -15.28
N GLN A 4 -12.67 -13.66 -14.60
CA GLN A 4 -12.30 -15.06 -14.38
C GLN A 4 -12.29 -15.30 -12.86
N VAL A 5 -13.09 -16.26 -12.41
CA VAL A 5 -13.23 -16.59 -10.99
C VAL A 5 -13.01 -18.08 -10.81
N TYR A 6 -12.05 -18.43 -9.99
CA TYR A 6 -11.69 -19.78 -9.62
C TYR A 6 -11.70 -19.88 -8.08
N GLY A 7 -12.42 -20.83 -7.53
CA GLY A 7 -12.57 -21.00 -6.08
C GLY A 7 -14.02 -21.15 -5.65
N GLN A 8 -14.26 -21.79 -4.50
CA GLN A 8 -15.62 -22.19 -4.09
C GLN A 8 -16.50 -21.02 -3.61
N VAL A 9 -15.92 -19.99 -3.01
CA VAL A 9 -16.66 -18.84 -2.47
C VAL A 9 -15.94 -17.54 -2.88
N SER A 10 -15.75 -17.35 -4.17
CA SER A 10 -15.08 -16.19 -4.72
C SER A 10 -15.97 -15.47 -5.70
N GLY A 11 -15.82 -14.16 -5.85
CA GLY A 11 -16.65 -13.37 -6.72
C GLY A 11 -15.91 -12.22 -7.40
N ALA A 12 -16.45 -11.80 -8.57
CA ALA A 12 -15.94 -10.63 -9.27
C ALA A 12 -17.08 -9.79 -9.85
N ILE A 13 -17.05 -8.48 -9.62
CA ILE A 13 -18.01 -7.51 -10.17
C ILE A 13 -17.23 -6.50 -11.01
N GLY A 14 -17.71 -6.21 -12.22
CA GLY A 14 -17.06 -5.30 -13.16
C GLY A 14 -16.39 -6.03 -14.31
N GLY A 15 -15.22 -5.61 -14.77
CA GLY A 15 -14.57 -6.15 -15.96
C GLY A 15 -13.13 -6.61 -15.75
N SER A 16 -12.74 -7.68 -16.44
CA SER A 16 -11.35 -8.17 -16.51
C SER A 16 -10.69 -8.47 -15.16
N ASN A 17 -11.47 -8.79 -14.12
CA ASN A 17 -10.92 -9.21 -12.85
C ASN A 17 -10.55 -10.70 -12.89
N ASN A 18 -9.42 -11.07 -12.31
CA ASN A 18 -9.01 -12.45 -12.09
C ASN A 18 -9.02 -12.74 -10.59
N VAL A 19 -9.73 -13.77 -10.17
CA VAL A 19 -9.80 -14.17 -8.74
C VAL A 19 -9.50 -15.66 -8.64
N TYR A 20 -8.37 -15.99 -8.07
CA TYR A 20 -7.96 -17.35 -7.75
C TYR A 20 -8.05 -17.55 -6.25
N GLY A 21 -9.28 -17.78 -5.78
CA GLY A 21 -9.56 -18.05 -4.36
C GLY A 21 -9.18 -19.48 -3.96
N ASN A 22 -8.66 -19.65 -2.78
CA ASN A 22 -8.40 -20.95 -2.18
C ASN A 22 -9.72 -21.64 -1.78
N THR A 23 -9.75 -22.97 -1.73
CA THR A 23 -10.91 -23.77 -1.33
C THR A 23 -11.43 -23.48 0.08
N ASN A 24 -10.61 -22.88 0.94
CA ASN A 24 -10.92 -22.57 2.33
C ASN A 24 -11.05 -21.06 2.62
N GLY A 25 -11.16 -20.21 1.61
CA GLY A 25 -11.25 -18.77 1.80
C GLY A 25 -12.12 -18.06 0.76
N ASN A 26 -12.61 -16.89 1.13
CA ASN A 26 -13.48 -16.06 0.32
C ASN A 26 -12.68 -14.90 -0.26
N SER A 27 -12.65 -14.75 -1.58
CA SER A 27 -11.96 -13.62 -2.20
C SER A 27 -12.88 -12.88 -3.16
N VAL A 28 -12.84 -11.54 -3.13
CA VAL A 28 -13.74 -10.70 -3.93
C VAL A 28 -12.98 -9.60 -4.64
N ALA A 29 -13.22 -9.46 -5.94
CA ALA A 29 -12.74 -8.34 -6.74
C ALA A 29 -13.91 -7.48 -7.25
N ILE A 30 -13.86 -6.17 -7.01
CA ILE A 30 -14.85 -5.20 -7.50
C ILE A 30 -14.12 -4.11 -8.28
N GLY A 31 -14.53 -3.92 -9.56
CA GLY A 31 -13.95 -2.90 -10.44
C GLY A 31 -13.37 -3.46 -11.72
N ASN A 32 -12.18 -3.03 -12.11
CA ASN A 32 -11.60 -3.42 -13.40
C ASN A 32 -10.13 -3.84 -13.29
N GLY A 33 -9.81 -5.00 -13.85
CA GLY A 33 -8.43 -5.47 -13.97
C GLY A 33 -7.74 -5.80 -12.65
N ASN A 34 -8.52 -6.07 -11.60
CA ASN A 34 -7.93 -6.53 -10.34
C ASN A 34 -7.52 -8.01 -10.46
N ASN A 35 -6.41 -8.36 -9.84
CA ASN A 35 -5.88 -9.71 -9.79
C ASN A 35 -5.72 -10.15 -8.33
N ILE A 36 -6.29 -11.28 -7.97
CA ILE A 36 -6.19 -11.89 -6.63
C ILE A 36 -5.67 -13.30 -6.80
N GLY A 37 -4.47 -13.55 -6.31
CA GLY A 37 -3.78 -14.84 -6.39
C GLY A 37 -3.46 -15.28 -7.81
N SER A 38 -3.02 -16.52 -7.93
CA SER A 38 -2.77 -17.20 -9.19
C SER A 38 -3.23 -18.66 -9.13
N ASN A 39 -3.26 -19.35 -10.27
CA ASN A 39 -3.59 -20.76 -10.29
C ASN A 39 -2.58 -21.64 -9.52
N ALA A 40 -1.35 -21.18 -9.44
CA ALA A 40 -0.28 -21.88 -8.69
C ALA A 40 -0.29 -21.53 -7.19
N ASP A 41 -0.77 -20.31 -6.85
CA ASP A 41 -0.82 -19.79 -5.48
C ASP A 41 -2.15 -19.05 -5.23
N PRO A 42 -3.22 -19.80 -4.93
CA PRO A 42 -4.52 -19.21 -4.69
C PRO A 42 -4.62 -18.60 -3.29
N VAL A 43 -5.17 -17.39 -3.21
CA VAL A 43 -5.22 -16.55 -2.01
C VAL A 43 -6.54 -16.72 -1.23
N ARG A 44 -6.50 -16.62 0.10
CA ARG A 44 -7.64 -16.70 1.01
C ARG A 44 -8.06 -15.33 1.54
N ASN A 45 -9.38 -15.12 1.60
CA ASN A 45 -9.98 -13.97 2.29
C ASN A 45 -9.42 -12.60 1.84
N ALA A 46 -9.20 -12.44 0.55
CA ALA A 46 -8.68 -11.21 -0.03
C ALA A 46 -9.79 -10.37 -0.68
N ILE A 47 -9.68 -9.05 -0.58
CA ILE A 47 -10.62 -8.10 -1.18
C ILE A 47 -9.84 -7.08 -2.02
N ALA A 48 -10.18 -6.96 -3.31
CA ALA A 48 -9.69 -5.92 -4.19
C ALA A 48 -10.84 -5.03 -4.67
N ILE A 49 -10.83 -3.76 -4.33
CA ILE A 49 -11.82 -2.77 -4.78
C ILE A 49 -11.12 -1.67 -5.56
N GLY A 50 -11.52 -1.46 -6.81
CA GLY A 50 -10.96 -0.42 -7.66
C GLY A 50 -10.39 -0.93 -8.96
N THR A 51 -9.18 -0.50 -9.33
CA THR A 51 -8.63 -0.78 -10.66
C THR A 51 -7.18 -1.25 -10.59
N GLN A 52 -6.86 -2.35 -11.28
CA GLN A 52 -5.48 -2.82 -11.43
C GLN A 52 -4.76 -3.08 -10.08
N ASN A 53 -5.48 -3.52 -9.06
CA ASN A 53 -4.87 -3.97 -7.81
C ASN A 53 -4.40 -5.42 -7.97
N ASN A 54 -3.25 -5.74 -7.41
CA ASN A 54 -2.67 -7.09 -7.39
C ASN A 54 -2.51 -7.56 -5.95
N ILE A 55 -3.09 -8.70 -5.60
CA ILE A 55 -3.02 -9.30 -4.26
C ILE A 55 -2.51 -10.73 -4.41
N ASP A 56 -1.36 -11.01 -3.82
CA ASP A 56 -0.74 -12.33 -3.80
C ASP A 56 -0.64 -12.91 -2.37
N ALA A 57 -1.14 -12.19 -1.35
CA ALA A 57 -1.12 -12.62 0.05
C ALA A 57 -2.52 -12.85 0.63
N ASP A 58 -2.61 -13.78 1.58
CA ASP A 58 -3.83 -14.09 2.33
C ASP A 58 -4.27 -12.91 3.23
N TYR A 59 -5.57 -12.83 3.53
CA TYR A 59 -6.19 -11.88 4.48
C TYR A 59 -5.90 -10.40 4.19
N THR A 60 -5.78 -10.03 2.92
CA THR A 60 -5.37 -8.69 2.47
C THR A 60 -6.52 -7.93 1.83
N ILE A 61 -6.57 -6.62 2.04
CA ILE A 61 -7.56 -5.73 1.44
C ILE A 61 -6.86 -4.61 0.69
N HIS A 62 -7.12 -4.51 -0.63
CA HIS A 62 -6.70 -3.38 -1.45
C HIS A 62 -7.89 -2.53 -1.88
N ILE A 63 -7.89 -1.24 -1.59
CA ILE A 63 -8.92 -0.28 -2.02
C ILE A 63 -8.26 0.88 -2.75
N GLY A 64 -8.40 0.92 -4.07
CA GLY A 64 -7.81 1.99 -4.85
C GLY A 64 -7.39 1.60 -6.26
N ARG A 65 -6.24 2.11 -6.69
CA ARG A 65 -5.74 1.86 -8.05
C ARG A 65 -4.25 1.50 -8.06
N GLY A 66 -3.92 0.43 -8.76
CA GLY A 66 -2.52 0.02 -8.97
C GLY A 66 -1.79 -0.29 -7.67
N LEU A 67 -2.52 -0.76 -6.67
CA LEU A 67 -1.95 -1.25 -5.43
C LEU A 67 -1.38 -2.65 -5.68
N ASP A 68 -0.19 -2.90 -5.17
CA ASP A 68 0.56 -4.12 -5.40
C ASP A 68 1.22 -4.58 -4.11
N GLU A 69 1.47 -5.88 -3.99
CA GLU A 69 2.10 -6.44 -2.81
C GLU A 69 3.45 -5.79 -2.52
N MET A 70 3.68 -5.48 -1.26
CA MET A 70 5.02 -5.08 -0.82
C MET A 70 5.88 -6.32 -0.64
N ALA A 71 7.09 -6.30 -1.19
CA ALA A 71 8.02 -7.43 -1.16
C ALA A 71 8.32 -8.01 0.24
N THR A 72 7.92 -7.32 1.29
CA THR A 72 8.15 -7.68 2.69
C THR A 72 6.88 -7.73 3.53
N ALA A 73 5.70 -7.48 2.95
CA ALA A 73 4.45 -7.61 3.69
C ALA A 73 4.10 -9.09 3.86
N GLY A 74 4.03 -9.54 5.09
CA GLY A 74 3.74 -10.93 5.44
C GLY A 74 2.27 -11.36 5.26
N GLY A 75 1.43 -10.54 4.61
CA GLY A 75 -0.03 -10.70 4.57
C GLY A 75 -0.73 -10.01 5.74
N GLU A 76 -2.06 -10.15 5.81
CA GLU A 76 -2.90 -9.60 6.89
C GLU A 76 -2.85 -8.07 7.01
N TYR A 77 -2.94 -7.33 5.91
CA TYR A 77 -2.92 -5.87 5.92
C TYR A 77 -4.00 -5.23 5.05
N VAL A 78 -4.24 -3.96 5.29
CA VAL A 78 -5.11 -3.10 4.48
C VAL A 78 -4.27 -2.06 3.74
N MET A 79 -4.45 -1.99 2.44
CA MET A 79 -3.82 -0.99 1.60
C MET A 79 -4.87 -0.12 0.92
N VAL A 80 -4.72 1.20 1.01
CA VAL A 80 -5.63 2.15 0.36
C VAL A 80 -4.86 3.17 -0.47
N GLY A 81 -5.53 3.76 -1.46
CA GLY A 81 -4.96 4.86 -2.23
C GLY A 81 -4.53 4.45 -3.64
N ARG A 82 -3.33 4.88 -4.06
CA ARG A 82 -2.88 4.73 -5.44
C ARG A 82 -1.39 4.49 -5.55
N ASN A 83 -0.99 3.48 -6.33
CA ASN A 83 0.39 3.18 -6.68
C ASN A 83 1.34 3.22 -5.47
N ASN A 84 1.15 2.32 -4.51
CA ASN A 84 2.04 2.19 -3.35
C ASN A 84 3.48 1.82 -3.77
N ASP A 85 4.43 2.15 -2.92
CA ASP A 85 5.83 1.75 -3.09
C ASP A 85 6.00 0.26 -2.74
N ILE A 86 6.35 -0.54 -3.75
CA ILE A 86 6.56 -1.98 -3.64
C ILE A 86 8.01 -2.35 -3.30
N ASN A 87 8.94 -1.43 -3.52
CA ASN A 87 10.37 -1.69 -3.37
C ASN A 87 10.89 -1.44 -1.96
N ASN A 88 10.02 -0.89 -1.12
CA ASN A 88 10.29 -0.74 0.29
C ASN A 88 11.61 -0.05 0.64
N ASP A 89 11.72 1.23 0.29
CA ASP A 89 12.87 2.09 0.56
C ASP A 89 13.19 2.27 2.08
N TYR A 90 12.46 1.62 2.99
CA TYR A 90 12.50 1.86 4.45
C TYR A 90 12.94 0.64 5.22
N ASP A 91 13.76 -0.22 4.79
CA ASP A 91 14.21 -1.41 5.53
C ASP A 91 13.11 -2.03 6.46
N LEU A 92 11.90 -2.13 5.88
CA LEU A 92 10.77 -2.80 6.53
C LEU A 92 10.88 -4.33 6.44
N SER A 93 12.02 -4.86 5.99
CA SER A 93 12.27 -6.29 5.79
C SER A 93 11.99 -7.15 7.02
N LEU A 94 11.89 -6.53 8.18
CA LEU A 94 11.64 -7.16 9.47
C LEU A 94 10.28 -6.77 10.10
N LEU A 95 9.47 -5.97 9.41
CA LEU A 95 8.23 -5.41 9.96
C LEU A 95 7.01 -5.95 9.21
N ASP A 96 6.06 -6.50 9.95
CA ASP A 96 4.74 -6.80 9.43
C ASP A 96 3.94 -5.51 9.30
N CYS A 97 3.47 -5.18 8.10
CA CYS A 97 2.63 -4.01 7.86
C CYS A 97 1.16 -4.38 8.11
N SER A 98 0.42 -3.50 8.78
CA SER A 98 -1.03 -3.65 8.99
C SER A 98 -1.87 -2.68 8.17
N PHE A 99 -1.31 -1.50 7.86
CA PHE A 99 -2.02 -0.50 7.08
C PHE A 99 -1.05 0.32 6.24
N ILE A 100 -1.38 0.52 4.96
CA ILE A 100 -0.54 1.24 4.01
C ILE A 100 -1.40 2.20 3.19
N VAL A 101 -0.95 3.46 3.05
CA VAL A 101 -1.55 4.44 2.13
C VAL A 101 -0.61 4.70 0.97
N GLY A 102 -0.95 4.19 -0.20
CA GLY A 102 -0.27 4.51 -1.46
C GLY A 102 -0.65 5.90 -1.94
N ALA A 103 0.31 6.72 -2.32
CA ALA A 103 0.09 8.13 -2.64
C ALA A 103 0.79 8.62 -3.92
N SER A 104 1.20 7.72 -4.80
CA SER A 104 1.85 8.12 -6.06
C SER A 104 0.86 8.25 -7.21
N ASP A 105 1.08 9.22 -8.09
CA ASP A 105 0.38 9.33 -9.38
C ASP A 105 1.13 8.65 -10.54
N GLN A 106 2.32 8.16 -10.29
CA GLN A 106 3.16 7.44 -11.26
C GLN A 106 2.96 5.92 -11.13
N GLY A 107 2.67 5.26 -12.26
CA GLY A 107 2.50 3.81 -12.31
C GLY A 107 3.82 3.02 -12.30
N ALA A 108 4.95 3.65 -12.72
CA ALA A 108 6.25 2.99 -12.73
C ALA A 108 6.75 2.71 -11.29
N ALA A 109 7.23 1.50 -11.02
CA ALA A 109 7.63 1.05 -9.69
C ALA A 109 8.63 2.01 -9.00
N ALA A 110 9.62 2.53 -9.74
CA ALA A 110 10.61 3.46 -9.22
C ALA A 110 10.04 4.82 -8.72
N ASN A 111 8.80 5.16 -9.13
CA ASN A 111 8.16 6.43 -8.78
C ASN A 111 6.99 6.25 -7.81
N ARG A 112 6.71 5.03 -7.38
CA ARG A 112 5.66 4.76 -6.40
C ARG A 112 6.08 5.24 -5.02
N ARG A 113 5.12 5.66 -4.19
CA ARG A 113 5.36 6.19 -2.84
C ARG A 113 4.24 5.77 -1.89
N ASN A 114 4.62 5.59 -0.64
CA ASN A 114 3.67 5.45 0.46
C ASN A 114 3.62 6.76 1.25
N ALA A 115 2.43 7.21 1.60
CA ALA A 115 2.24 8.37 2.46
C ALA A 115 2.30 7.98 3.94
N ILE A 116 1.68 6.85 4.27
CA ILE A 116 1.61 6.32 5.63
C ILE A 116 1.87 4.81 5.56
N VAL A 117 2.65 4.31 6.49
CA VAL A 117 2.80 2.87 6.76
C VAL A 117 2.65 2.65 8.25
N VAL A 118 1.75 1.76 8.65
CA VAL A 118 1.63 1.30 10.04
C VAL A 118 2.16 -0.12 10.12
N THR A 119 3.04 -0.38 11.07
CA THR A 119 3.63 -1.69 11.28
C THR A 119 3.16 -2.30 12.58
N ASN A 120 2.99 -3.62 12.60
CA ASN A 120 2.57 -4.37 13.78
C ASN A 120 3.72 -4.83 14.65
N LYS A 121 4.95 -4.78 14.12
CA LYS A 121 6.10 -5.39 14.76
C LYS A 121 7.30 -4.45 14.74
N SER A 122 7.93 -4.29 15.88
CA SER A 122 9.26 -3.71 15.99
C SER A 122 10.25 -4.81 16.34
N THR A 123 11.49 -4.66 15.91
CA THR A 123 12.59 -5.58 16.29
C THR A 123 12.87 -5.61 17.79
N ALA A 124 12.31 -4.66 18.54
CA ALA A 124 12.55 -4.49 19.98
C ALA A 124 11.37 -4.86 20.89
N GLY A 125 10.22 -5.26 20.32
CA GLY A 125 9.03 -5.57 21.12
C GLY A 125 7.73 -5.62 20.30
N ASN A 126 6.59 -5.59 20.99
CA ASN A 126 5.24 -5.64 20.37
C ASN A 126 4.68 -4.23 20.10
N GLU A 127 5.50 -3.29 19.68
CA GLU A 127 5.09 -1.91 19.46
C GLU A 127 4.70 -1.68 18.01
N SER A 128 3.52 -1.09 17.80
CA SER A 128 3.12 -0.59 16.49
C SER A 128 3.77 0.76 16.21
N ASN A 129 4.25 0.95 14.97
CA ASN A 129 4.84 2.21 14.56
C ASN A 129 4.08 2.83 13.39
N VAL A 130 4.02 4.15 13.37
CA VAL A 130 3.54 4.94 12.23
C VAL A 130 4.73 5.58 11.53
N ILE A 131 4.91 5.23 10.26
CA ILE A 131 5.97 5.75 9.41
C ILE A 131 5.35 6.71 8.40
N LEU A 132 5.92 7.91 8.28
CA LEU A 132 5.56 8.93 7.30
C LEU A 132 6.69 9.08 6.28
N PRO A 133 6.77 8.21 5.28
CA PRO A 133 7.93 8.13 4.40
C PRO A 133 8.25 9.44 3.67
N GLY A 134 7.22 10.13 3.18
CA GLY A 134 7.38 11.40 2.47
C GLY A 134 7.97 12.51 3.35
N VAL A 135 7.74 12.49 4.64
CA VAL A 135 8.30 13.44 5.59
C VAL A 135 9.74 13.05 5.95
N GLY A 136 9.95 11.81 6.39
CA GLY A 136 11.24 11.39 6.93
C GLY A 136 12.39 11.34 5.89
N LYS A 137 12.09 10.97 4.64
CA LYS A 137 13.14 10.79 3.62
C LYS A 137 13.36 12.01 2.72
N TYR A 138 12.29 12.76 2.42
CA TYR A 138 12.34 13.73 1.32
C TYR A 138 12.13 15.19 1.73
N ARG A 139 11.75 15.46 2.97
CA ARG A 139 11.34 16.81 3.42
C ARG A 139 12.20 17.34 4.56
N ASN A 140 13.52 17.29 4.40
CA ASN A 140 14.46 17.87 5.34
C ASN A 140 14.77 19.32 4.94
N TYR A 141 14.21 20.29 5.65
CA TYR A 141 14.36 21.72 5.36
C TYR A 141 14.71 22.49 6.63
N ALA A 142 15.55 23.50 6.50
CA ALA A 142 16.04 24.30 7.63
C ALA A 142 14.92 25.11 8.31
N ASP A 143 13.99 25.64 7.51
CA ASP A 143 12.88 26.50 7.95
C ASP A 143 11.69 26.44 6.98
N ASP A 144 10.64 27.20 7.26
CA ASP A 144 9.43 27.29 6.44
C ASP A 144 9.69 27.85 5.05
N THR A 145 10.63 28.79 4.91
CA THR A 145 10.99 29.38 3.61
C THR A 145 11.63 28.34 2.72
N ALA A 146 12.58 27.56 3.23
CA ALA A 146 13.22 26.47 2.51
C ALA A 146 12.20 25.36 2.19
N ALA A 147 11.29 25.05 3.13
CA ALA A 147 10.21 24.08 2.91
C ALA A 147 9.25 24.54 1.80
N ALA A 148 8.90 25.84 1.76
CA ALA A 148 8.10 26.42 0.69
C ALA A 148 8.77 26.30 -0.67
N ALA A 149 10.03 26.66 -0.77
CA ALA A 149 10.83 26.53 -1.99
C ALA A 149 10.96 25.07 -2.46
N GLY A 150 10.98 24.12 -1.52
CA GLY A 150 10.99 22.68 -1.76
C GLY A 150 9.61 22.08 -2.07
N GLY A 151 8.56 22.91 -2.19
CA GLY A 151 7.22 22.46 -2.56
C GLY A 151 6.39 21.87 -1.43
N VAL A 152 6.76 22.08 -0.16
CA VAL A 152 5.89 21.73 0.97
C VAL A 152 4.72 22.72 0.99
N PRO A 153 3.46 22.26 0.90
CA PRO A 153 2.30 23.16 0.93
C PRO A 153 2.14 23.81 2.32
N LEU A 154 1.41 24.91 2.38
CA LEU A 154 1.00 25.50 3.66
C LEU A 154 0.30 24.45 4.52
N TYR A 155 0.62 24.36 5.80
CA TYR A 155 0.24 23.31 6.74
C TYR A 155 0.76 21.90 6.41
N GLY A 156 1.63 21.76 5.41
CA GLY A 156 2.30 20.50 5.12
C GLY A 156 3.41 20.20 6.13
N LEU A 157 3.62 18.91 6.38
CA LEU A 157 4.68 18.43 7.28
C LEU A 157 6.04 18.41 6.58
N TYR A 158 7.08 18.79 7.31
CA TYR A 158 8.47 18.59 6.96
C TYR A 158 9.28 18.29 8.23
N HIS A 159 10.58 18.01 8.14
CA HIS A 159 11.45 17.91 9.30
C HIS A 159 12.68 18.79 9.15
N ASN A 160 13.28 19.16 10.29
CA ASN A 160 14.59 19.76 10.35
C ASN A 160 15.45 18.90 11.28
N ALA A 161 16.42 18.20 10.70
CA ALA A 161 17.32 17.31 11.46
C ALA A 161 16.59 16.31 12.39
N GLY A 162 15.43 15.82 11.97
CA GLY A 162 14.61 14.85 12.73
C GLY A 162 13.45 15.47 13.53
N GLU A 163 13.43 16.78 13.76
CA GLU A 163 12.27 17.45 14.36
C GLU A 163 11.14 17.64 13.35
N ILE A 164 9.97 17.10 13.64
CA ILE A 164 8.79 17.30 12.78
C ILE A 164 8.24 18.71 12.97
N ARG A 165 8.00 19.38 11.86
CA ARG A 165 7.49 20.76 11.80
C ARG A 165 6.31 20.85 10.84
N ILE A 166 5.48 21.87 11.04
CA ILE A 166 4.39 22.25 10.14
C ILE A 166 4.78 23.56 9.48
N ARG A 167 4.72 23.62 8.16
CA ARG A 167 4.91 24.89 7.43
C ARG A 167 3.75 25.84 7.70
N ILE A 168 4.02 27.03 8.25
CA ILE A 168 3.01 28.05 8.61
C ILE A 168 3.13 29.37 7.81
N VAL A 169 4.20 29.55 7.04
CA VAL A 169 4.44 30.72 6.18
C VAL A 169 4.98 30.30 4.82
#